data_afc2a43199165f7a97d10d0ba39139f4
#
_entry.id   afc2a43199165f7a97d10d0ba39139f4
#
_cell.length_a   1.000
_cell.length_b   1.000
_cell.length_c   1.000
_cell.angle_alpha   90.00
_cell.angle_beta   90.00
_cell.angle_gamma   90.00
#
_symmetry.space_group_name_H-M   'P 1'
#
loop_
_entity.id
_entity.type
_entity.pdbx_description
1 polymer ?
#
loop_
_entity_poly.entity_id
_entity_poly.type
_entity_poly.pdbx_seq_one_letter_code
_entity_poly.pdbx_strand_id
1 'polypeptide(L)'
;LQSVNPEARQCWIAGYSFGAWVGLQLLMRRPDINNFVAVSPPANEKDFSFLAPCPTSGLIVQGGQDEIVTPSVVAALAKRLNGQRSVEVDFAMIEDGDHMYNGHLTDLYKIVGNYVIGAVQRKKPQKKRRGRRRKTELTGEEGDLPLIGVDGEAEADDDTEE
;
A
#
# COMPACT_ATOMS: atom_id res chain seq x y z
N LEU A 1 12.74 -15.73 -10.14
CA LEU A 1 12.43 -15.02 -11.40
C LEU A 1 13.42 -13.91 -11.68
N GLN A 2 13.76 -13.04 -10.71
CA GLN A 2 14.74 -11.98 -10.91
C GLN A 2 16.17 -12.51 -11.15
N SER A 3 16.53 -13.65 -10.58
CA SER A 3 17.81 -14.31 -10.85
C SER A 3 17.94 -14.82 -12.31
N VAL A 4 16.81 -15.06 -12.96
CA VAL A 4 16.73 -15.53 -14.36
C VAL A 4 16.58 -14.34 -15.34
N ASN A 5 16.11 -13.18 -14.84
CA ASN A 5 15.87 -11.98 -15.62
C ASN A 5 16.37 -10.72 -14.89
N PRO A 6 17.68 -10.53 -14.78
CA PRO A 6 18.27 -9.41 -14.04
C PRO A 6 17.91 -8.04 -14.63
N GLU A 7 17.53 -7.99 -15.91
CA GLU A 7 17.10 -6.77 -16.61
C GLU A 7 15.63 -6.39 -16.33
N ALA A 8 14.88 -7.26 -15.64
CA ALA A 8 13.49 -6.98 -15.32
C ALA A 8 13.38 -5.81 -14.33
N ARG A 9 12.78 -4.71 -14.80
CA ARG A 9 12.60 -3.48 -13.99
C ARG A 9 11.35 -3.50 -13.12
N GLN A 10 10.41 -4.40 -13.41
CA GLN A 10 9.15 -4.54 -12.70
C GLN A 10 8.81 -6.02 -12.54
N CYS A 11 8.28 -6.36 -11.38
CA CYS A 11 7.72 -7.66 -11.08
C CYS A 11 6.25 -7.48 -10.71
N TRP A 12 5.39 -8.20 -11.38
CA TRP A 12 3.94 -8.15 -11.19
C TRP A 12 3.42 -9.49 -10.76
N ILE A 13 2.34 -9.48 -9.99
CA ILE A 13 1.58 -10.68 -9.72
C ILE A 13 0.18 -10.55 -10.31
N ALA A 14 -0.25 -11.58 -11.03
CA ALA A 14 -1.60 -11.67 -11.55
C ALA A 14 -2.24 -12.96 -11.06
N GLY A 15 -3.51 -12.90 -10.73
CA GLY A 15 -4.26 -14.06 -10.30
C GLY A 15 -5.74 -13.94 -10.63
N TYR A 16 -6.38 -15.08 -10.85
CA TYR A 16 -7.80 -15.22 -11.10
C TYR A 16 -8.43 -16.07 -10.01
N SER A 17 -9.59 -15.66 -9.50
CA SER A 17 -10.36 -16.36 -8.49
C SER A 17 -9.47 -16.76 -7.29
N PHE A 18 -9.39 -18.02 -6.92
CA PHE A 18 -8.51 -18.52 -5.85
C PHE A 18 -7.05 -18.11 -6.06
N GLY A 19 -6.58 -18.11 -7.32
CA GLY A 19 -5.23 -17.65 -7.66
C GLY A 19 -4.98 -16.18 -7.34
N ALA A 20 -6.01 -15.33 -7.39
CA ALA A 20 -5.91 -13.93 -6.95
C ALA A 20 -5.65 -13.84 -5.43
N TRP A 21 -6.35 -14.65 -4.63
CA TRP A 21 -6.13 -14.67 -3.18
C TRP A 21 -4.74 -15.17 -2.81
N VAL A 22 -4.27 -16.27 -3.42
CA VAL A 22 -2.91 -16.79 -3.22
C VAL A 22 -1.86 -15.77 -3.66
N GLY A 23 -2.06 -15.15 -4.82
CA GLY A 23 -1.15 -14.14 -5.36
C GLY A 23 -1.03 -12.93 -4.44
N LEU A 24 -2.13 -12.44 -3.90
CA LEU A 24 -2.12 -11.31 -2.97
C LEU A 24 -1.49 -11.66 -1.62
N GLN A 25 -1.56 -12.91 -1.15
CA GLN A 25 -0.78 -13.35 0.01
C GLN A 25 0.72 -13.37 -0.28
N LEU A 26 1.10 -13.82 -1.50
CA LEU A 26 2.50 -13.77 -1.91
C LEU A 26 3.01 -12.34 -2.00
N LEU A 27 2.18 -11.40 -2.48
CA LEU A 27 2.48 -9.98 -2.54
C LEU A 27 2.96 -9.43 -1.17
N MET A 28 2.31 -9.86 -0.08
CA MET A 28 2.67 -9.42 1.28
C MET A 28 4.05 -9.91 1.74
N ARG A 29 4.56 -10.96 1.12
CA ARG A 29 5.86 -11.56 1.46
C ARG A 29 6.99 -11.20 0.49
N ARG A 30 6.65 -10.53 -0.60
CA ARG A 30 7.57 -10.25 -1.71
C ARG A 30 7.64 -8.74 -2.01
N PRO A 31 8.56 -8.01 -1.37
CA PRO A 31 8.68 -6.56 -1.53
C PRO A 31 9.17 -6.14 -2.93
N ASP A 32 9.65 -7.07 -3.72
CA ASP A 32 10.05 -6.88 -5.11
C ASP A 32 8.86 -6.83 -6.09
N ILE A 33 7.66 -7.23 -5.66
CA ILE A 33 6.45 -7.12 -6.48
C ILE A 33 5.99 -5.65 -6.46
N ASN A 34 5.83 -5.09 -7.66
CA ASN A 34 5.58 -3.67 -7.84
C ASN A 34 4.10 -3.33 -8.09
N ASN A 35 3.33 -4.29 -8.62
CA ASN A 35 1.91 -4.15 -8.91
C ASN A 35 1.23 -5.51 -8.88
N PHE A 36 -0.10 -5.49 -8.80
CA PHE A 36 -0.91 -6.69 -8.91
C PHE A 36 -2.10 -6.51 -9.86
N VAL A 37 -2.58 -7.64 -10.39
CA VAL A 37 -3.86 -7.76 -11.09
C VAL A 37 -4.63 -8.92 -10.45
N ALA A 38 -5.79 -8.63 -9.89
CA ALA A 38 -6.67 -9.61 -9.28
C ALA A 38 -7.99 -9.65 -10.04
N VAL A 39 -8.28 -10.78 -10.65
CA VAL A 39 -9.52 -11.01 -11.41
C VAL A 39 -10.43 -11.89 -10.58
N SER A 40 -11.66 -11.45 -10.34
CA SER A 40 -12.68 -12.11 -9.52
C SER A 40 -12.13 -12.67 -8.20
N PRO A 41 -11.47 -11.84 -7.35
CA PRO A 41 -10.94 -12.34 -6.08
C PRO A 41 -12.07 -12.81 -5.16
N PRO A 42 -12.01 -14.01 -4.54
CA PRO A 42 -13.13 -14.63 -3.82
C PRO A 42 -13.34 -13.99 -2.43
N ALA A 43 -13.68 -12.70 -2.41
CA ALA A 43 -13.80 -11.90 -1.19
C ALA A 43 -15.04 -12.24 -0.34
N ASN A 44 -15.97 -13.03 -0.88
CA ASN A 44 -17.10 -13.61 -0.15
C ASN A 44 -16.72 -14.86 0.66
N GLU A 45 -15.62 -15.54 0.29
CA GLU A 45 -15.21 -16.80 0.92
C GLU A 45 -13.88 -16.71 1.66
N LYS A 46 -13.01 -15.83 1.21
CA LYS A 46 -11.64 -15.69 1.72
C LYS A 46 -11.44 -14.35 2.43
N ASP A 47 -10.68 -14.40 3.49
CA ASP A 47 -10.27 -13.18 4.19
C ASP A 47 -9.16 -12.45 3.42
N PHE A 48 -9.35 -11.14 3.26
CA PHE A 48 -8.39 -10.20 2.66
C PHE A 48 -7.92 -9.14 3.66
N SER A 49 -8.12 -9.36 4.97
CA SER A 49 -7.70 -8.41 6.02
C SER A 49 -6.18 -8.22 6.06
N PHE A 50 -5.42 -9.22 5.60
CA PHE A 50 -3.96 -9.15 5.50
C PHE A 50 -3.45 -8.03 4.56
N LEU A 51 -4.30 -7.48 3.68
CA LEU A 51 -3.97 -6.34 2.82
C LEU A 51 -4.12 -4.98 3.55
N ALA A 52 -3.93 -4.95 4.83
CA ALA A 52 -3.94 -3.73 5.63
C ALA A 52 -2.65 -3.64 6.49
N PRO A 53 -1.60 -2.93 6.03
CA PRO A 53 -1.54 -2.08 4.84
C PRO A 53 -1.21 -2.84 3.56
N CYS A 54 -1.84 -2.47 2.46
CA CYS A 54 -1.50 -3.00 1.14
C CYS A 54 -0.16 -2.41 0.66
N PRO A 55 0.79 -3.23 0.21
CA PRO A 55 2.15 -2.78 -0.06
C PRO A 55 2.32 -2.05 -1.41
N THR A 56 1.38 -2.22 -2.34
CA THR A 56 1.50 -1.66 -3.69
C THR A 56 0.13 -1.44 -4.35
N SER A 57 0.12 -0.59 -5.36
CA SER A 57 -1.04 -0.33 -6.22
C SER A 57 -1.36 -1.53 -7.11
N GLY A 58 -2.58 -1.62 -7.62
CA GLY A 58 -3.02 -2.74 -8.44
C GLY A 58 -4.33 -2.50 -9.17
N LEU A 59 -4.78 -3.54 -9.87
CA LEU A 59 -6.06 -3.60 -10.55
C LEU A 59 -6.89 -4.76 -9.99
N ILE A 60 -8.15 -4.50 -9.71
CA ILE A 60 -9.16 -5.52 -9.45
C ILE A 60 -10.18 -5.48 -10.59
N VAL A 61 -10.46 -6.62 -11.20
CA VAL A 61 -11.51 -6.78 -12.22
C VAL A 61 -12.57 -7.73 -11.69
N GLN A 62 -13.85 -7.40 -11.91
CA GLN A 62 -14.98 -8.20 -11.45
C GLN A 62 -16.05 -8.27 -12.54
N GLY A 63 -16.66 -9.47 -12.70
CA GLY A 63 -17.84 -9.66 -13.52
C GLY A 63 -19.11 -9.21 -12.77
N GLY A 64 -19.97 -8.44 -13.44
CA GLY A 64 -21.22 -7.94 -12.84
C GLY A 64 -22.27 -9.03 -12.67
N GLN A 65 -22.20 -10.10 -13.46
CA GLN A 65 -23.07 -11.29 -13.41
C GLN A 65 -22.35 -12.52 -12.82
N ASP A 66 -21.29 -12.28 -12.04
CA ASP A 66 -20.55 -13.35 -11.38
C ASP A 66 -21.40 -13.98 -10.27
N GLU A 67 -21.82 -15.23 -10.46
CA GLU A 67 -22.67 -15.99 -9.54
C GLU A 67 -21.85 -16.66 -8.41
N ILE A 68 -20.52 -16.78 -8.59
CA ILE A 68 -19.62 -17.44 -7.63
C ILE A 68 -19.08 -16.41 -6.65
N VAL A 69 -18.62 -15.27 -7.17
CA VAL A 69 -18.05 -14.19 -6.37
C VAL A 69 -18.95 -12.96 -6.46
N THR A 70 -19.57 -12.60 -5.35
CA THR A 70 -20.53 -11.49 -5.28
C THR A 70 -19.86 -10.16 -5.64
N PRO A 71 -20.30 -9.47 -6.72
CA PRO A 71 -19.65 -8.26 -7.21
C PRO A 71 -19.58 -7.13 -6.17
N SER A 72 -20.61 -6.96 -5.35
CA SER A 72 -20.66 -5.90 -4.31
C SER A 72 -19.60 -6.11 -3.23
N VAL A 73 -19.25 -7.37 -2.91
CA VAL A 73 -18.21 -7.69 -1.90
C VAL A 73 -16.83 -7.34 -2.44
N VAL A 74 -16.59 -7.59 -3.73
CA VAL A 74 -15.32 -7.23 -4.39
C VAL A 74 -15.20 -5.71 -4.53
N ALA A 75 -16.29 -5.02 -4.86
CA ALA A 75 -16.31 -3.55 -4.88
C ALA A 75 -16.00 -2.95 -3.49
N ALA A 76 -16.53 -3.55 -2.42
CA ALA A 76 -16.23 -3.15 -1.05
C ALA A 76 -14.75 -3.40 -0.69
N LEU A 77 -14.16 -4.52 -1.16
CA LEU A 77 -12.74 -4.79 -1.01
C LEU A 77 -11.91 -3.71 -1.69
N ALA A 78 -12.19 -3.40 -2.96
CA ALA A 78 -11.49 -2.38 -3.72
C ALA A 78 -11.57 -0.99 -3.05
N LYS A 79 -12.76 -0.61 -2.57
CA LYS A 79 -12.98 0.63 -1.82
C LYS A 79 -12.16 0.67 -0.53
N ARG A 80 -12.10 -0.43 0.22
CA ARG A 80 -11.29 -0.53 1.44
C ARG A 80 -9.80 -0.36 1.16
N LEU A 81 -9.30 -0.93 0.07
CA LEU A 81 -7.91 -0.80 -0.33
C LEU A 81 -7.60 0.64 -0.75
N ASN A 82 -8.47 1.27 -1.53
CA ASN A 82 -8.33 2.67 -1.93
C ASN A 82 -8.42 3.68 -0.77
N GLY A 83 -9.03 3.30 0.35
CA GLY A 83 -9.03 4.11 1.57
C GLY A 83 -7.66 4.18 2.27
N GLN A 84 -6.68 3.40 1.84
CA GLN A 84 -5.34 3.38 2.44
C GLN A 84 -4.46 4.45 1.82
N ARG A 85 -3.64 5.09 2.65
CA ARG A 85 -2.65 6.07 2.18
C ARG A 85 -1.56 5.33 1.37
N SER A 86 -1.15 5.88 0.27
CA SER A 86 0.00 5.42 -0.54
C SER A 86 -0.26 4.27 -1.53
N VAL A 87 -1.48 3.79 -1.66
CA VAL A 87 -1.86 2.83 -2.69
C VAL A 87 -3.05 3.35 -3.49
N GLU A 88 -3.10 2.99 -4.75
CA GLU A 88 -4.18 3.27 -5.69
C GLU A 88 -4.59 1.95 -6.32
N VAL A 89 -5.82 1.52 -6.07
CA VAL A 89 -6.34 0.28 -6.62
C VAL A 89 -7.45 0.62 -7.61
N ASP A 90 -7.15 0.43 -8.89
CA ASP A 90 -8.16 0.58 -9.95
C ASP A 90 -9.17 -0.57 -9.83
N PHE A 91 -10.45 -0.25 -9.93
CA PHE A 91 -11.52 -1.23 -9.96
C PHE A 91 -12.29 -1.13 -11.27
N ALA A 92 -12.37 -2.24 -11.99
CA ALA A 92 -13.11 -2.34 -13.23
C ALA A 92 -14.19 -3.41 -13.12
N MET A 93 -15.42 -3.09 -13.53
CA MET A 93 -16.50 -4.06 -13.63
C MET A 93 -16.84 -4.30 -15.09
N ILE A 94 -17.03 -5.55 -15.47
CA ILE A 94 -17.58 -5.97 -16.75
C ILE A 94 -19.03 -6.35 -16.48
N GLU A 95 -19.97 -5.45 -16.78
CA GLU A 95 -21.36 -5.53 -16.31
C GLU A 95 -22.04 -6.86 -16.62
N ASP A 96 -21.85 -7.39 -17.83
CA ASP A 96 -22.45 -8.66 -18.28
C ASP A 96 -21.51 -9.85 -18.13
N GLY A 97 -20.34 -9.68 -17.49
CA GLY A 97 -19.35 -10.72 -17.29
C GLY A 97 -19.78 -11.70 -16.20
N ASP A 98 -19.78 -12.99 -16.50
CA ASP A 98 -19.88 -14.08 -15.54
C ASP A 98 -18.53 -14.35 -14.86
N HIS A 99 -18.48 -15.36 -13.97
CA HIS A 99 -17.22 -15.70 -13.31
C HIS A 99 -16.12 -16.09 -14.30
N MET A 100 -16.46 -16.80 -15.38
CA MET A 100 -15.53 -17.28 -16.41
C MET A 100 -15.29 -16.27 -17.53
N TYR A 101 -15.98 -15.12 -17.50
CA TYR A 101 -15.93 -14.08 -18.53
C TYR A 101 -16.30 -14.62 -19.93
N ASN A 102 -17.25 -15.55 -20.00
CA ASN A 102 -17.74 -16.09 -21.27
C ASN A 102 -18.27 -14.98 -22.17
N GLY A 103 -17.77 -14.91 -23.40
CA GLY A 103 -18.10 -13.83 -24.33
C GLY A 103 -17.42 -12.48 -24.05
N HIS A 104 -16.79 -12.27 -22.87
CA HIS A 104 -16.20 -11.02 -22.41
C HIS A 104 -14.68 -11.05 -22.22
N LEU A 105 -14.01 -12.12 -22.68
CA LEU A 105 -12.54 -12.25 -22.59
C LEU A 105 -11.80 -11.11 -23.31
N THR A 106 -12.36 -10.60 -24.40
CA THR A 106 -11.78 -9.46 -25.12
C THR A 106 -11.80 -8.19 -24.28
N ASP A 107 -12.85 -7.96 -23.52
CA ASP A 107 -12.98 -6.77 -22.67
C ASP A 107 -12.07 -6.90 -21.44
N LEU A 108 -12.00 -8.09 -20.85
CA LEU A 108 -11.04 -8.40 -19.80
C LEU A 108 -9.60 -8.15 -20.28
N TYR A 109 -9.24 -8.64 -21.47
CA TYR A 109 -7.92 -8.44 -22.06
C TYR A 109 -7.61 -6.95 -22.27
N LYS A 110 -8.57 -6.17 -22.78
CA LYS A 110 -8.40 -4.72 -22.97
C LYS A 110 -8.19 -3.99 -21.64
N ILE A 111 -9.01 -4.30 -20.62
CA ILE A 111 -8.92 -3.67 -19.30
C ILE A 111 -7.56 -3.95 -18.68
N VAL A 112 -7.16 -5.20 -18.61
CA VAL A 112 -5.86 -5.60 -18.05
C VAL A 112 -4.71 -5.02 -18.86
N GLY A 113 -4.77 -5.11 -20.20
CA GLY A 113 -3.74 -4.58 -21.09
C GLY A 113 -3.55 -3.07 -20.95
N ASN A 114 -4.65 -2.30 -20.93
CA ASN A 114 -4.59 -0.85 -20.74
C ASN A 114 -4.00 -0.49 -19.36
N TYR A 115 -4.39 -1.21 -18.32
CA TYR A 115 -3.83 -1.00 -16.98
C TYR A 115 -2.32 -1.26 -16.96
N VAL A 116 -1.86 -2.39 -17.52
CA VAL A 116 -0.44 -2.74 -17.56
C VAL A 116 0.36 -1.69 -18.33
N ILE A 117 -0.10 -1.30 -19.52
CA ILE A 117 0.57 -0.27 -20.33
C ILE A 117 0.63 1.06 -19.56
N GLY A 118 -0.47 1.50 -18.98
CA GLY A 118 -0.53 2.75 -18.22
C GLY A 118 0.36 2.73 -16.98
N ALA A 119 0.40 1.62 -16.25
CA ALA A 119 1.22 1.49 -15.06
C ALA A 119 2.73 1.40 -15.36
N VAL A 120 3.11 0.78 -16.48
CA VAL A 120 4.51 0.75 -16.95
C VAL A 120 4.98 2.15 -17.34
N GLN A 121 4.09 2.97 -17.93
CA GLN A 121 4.39 4.33 -18.35
C GLN A 121 4.39 5.33 -17.18
N ARG A 122 3.64 5.07 -16.12
CA ARG A 122 3.66 5.89 -14.90
C ARG A 122 5.07 5.81 -14.28
N LYS A 123 5.88 6.86 -14.43
CA LYS A 123 7.16 6.97 -13.72
C LYS A 123 6.87 6.88 -12.21
N LYS A 124 7.51 5.94 -11.50
CA LYS A 124 7.45 5.90 -10.03
C LYS A 124 7.73 7.30 -9.48
N PRO A 125 6.92 7.85 -8.57
CA PRO A 125 7.28 9.09 -7.89
C PRO A 125 8.63 8.84 -7.21
N GLN A 126 9.65 9.60 -7.58
CA GLN A 126 10.94 9.55 -6.91
C GLN A 126 10.70 9.88 -5.44
N LYS A 127 10.92 8.92 -4.54
CA LYS A 127 10.97 9.21 -3.11
C LYS A 127 11.96 10.35 -2.93
N LYS A 128 11.46 11.58 -2.66
CA LYS A 128 12.31 12.70 -2.26
C LYS A 128 13.16 12.18 -1.10
N ARG A 129 14.46 11.97 -1.35
CA ARG A 129 15.41 11.66 -0.28
C ARG A 129 15.25 12.78 0.73
N ARG A 130 14.69 12.48 1.90
CA ARG A 130 14.70 13.37 3.04
C ARG A 130 16.16 13.73 3.26
N GLY A 131 16.51 14.96 2.91
CA GLY A 131 17.84 15.48 3.11
C GLY A 131 18.25 15.24 4.54
N ARG A 132 19.34 14.52 4.74
CA ARG A 132 19.98 14.33 6.03
C ARG A 132 20.33 15.73 6.52
N ARG A 133 19.56 16.22 7.49
CA ARG A 133 19.81 17.50 8.16
C ARG A 133 21.24 17.45 8.66
N ARG A 134 22.13 18.20 8.01
CA ARG A 134 23.50 18.40 8.48
C ARG A 134 23.40 18.95 9.90
N LYS A 135 23.94 18.18 10.84
CA LYS A 135 24.20 18.63 12.20
C LYS A 135 25.26 19.72 12.06
N THR A 136 24.88 20.98 12.22
CA THR A 136 25.79 22.09 12.33
C THR A 136 26.60 21.88 13.61
N GLU A 137 27.89 21.61 13.45
CA GLU A 137 28.85 21.66 14.54
C GLU A 137 28.90 23.11 15.02
N LEU A 138 28.48 23.30 16.27
CA LEU A 138 28.76 24.54 17.01
C LEU A 138 30.20 24.44 17.45
N THR A 139 31.06 25.17 16.75
CA THR A 139 32.39 25.54 17.25
C THR A 139 32.19 26.46 18.46
N GLY A 140 32.79 26.04 19.57
CA GLY A 140 32.81 26.84 20.78
C GLY A 140 33.62 28.10 20.62
N GLU A 141 33.11 29.17 21.13
CA GLU A 141 33.89 30.30 21.62
C GLU A 141 33.60 30.46 23.09
N GLU A 142 34.69 30.32 23.86
CA GLU A 142 34.75 30.63 25.28
C GLU A 142 34.51 32.14 25.46
N GLY A 143 33.57 32.48 26.30
CA GLY A 143 33.28 33.86 26.73
C GLY A 143 32.78 33.85 28.16
N ASP A 144 33.70 34.18 29.01
CA ASP A 144 33.63 34.73 30.37
C ASP A 144 32.28 34.77 31.12
N LEU A 145 32.33 34.15 32.28
CA LEU A 145 31.36 34.25 33.37
C LEU A 145 31.55 35.57 34.16
N PRO A 146 30.48 36.15 34.67
CA PRO A 146 30.53 36.78 35.99
C PRO A 146 29.72 36.00 37.02
N LEU A 147 30.38 35.70 38.13
CA LEU A 147 29.85 35.24 39.40
C LEU A 147 28.97 36.34 40.05
N ILE A 148 27.76 36.01 40.46
CA ILE A 148 26.98 36.68 41.51
C ILE A 148 26.14 35.59 42.14
N GLY A 149 26.35 35.17 43.33
CA GLY A 149 26.06 35.78 44.63
C GLY A 149 24.98 34.90 45.26
N VAL A 150 25.36 34.07 46.17
CA VAL A 150 24.54 33.29 47.12
C VAL A 150 23.87 34.21 48.10
N ASP A 151 22.65 33.90 48.45
CA ASP A 151 21.96 34.10 49.75
C ASP A 151 20.49 33.82 49.46
N GLY A 152 19.81 32.94 50.10
CA GLY A 152 19.66 32.60 51.47
C GLY A 152 18.20 32.30 51.71
N GLU A 153 18.03 31.31 52.48
CA GLU A 153 16.92 31.07 53.44
C GLU A 153 15.73 30.19 53.00
N ALA A 154 15.64 29.21 53.78
CA ALA A 154 14.61 28.19 53.99
C ALA A 154 13.34 28.86 54.60
N GLU A 155 12.21 28.25 54.32
CA GLU A 155 11.18 27.99 55.36
C GLU A 155 10.33 26.79 54.94
N ALA A 156 10.23 25.89 55.89
CA ALA A 156 9.32 24.77 56.00
C ALA A 156 7.98 25.26 56.56
N ASP A 157 6.94 24.55 56.22
CA ASP A 157 5.73 24.24 57.01
C ASP A 157 4.86 23.39 56.11
N ASP A 158 4.62 22.12 56.42
CA ASP A 158 3.88 21.39 57.43
C ASP A 158 2.35 21.59 57.33
N ASP A 159 1.70 20.46 57.60
CA ASP A 159 0.28 20.20 57.87
C ASP A 159 -0.62 19.79 56.71
N THR A 160 -0.92 18.51 56.64
CA THR A 160 -1.95 17.69 57.35
C THR A 160 -3.36 17.70 56.71
N GLU A 161 -3.80 16.45 56.39
CA GLU A 161 -5.15 15.85 56.57
C GLU A 161 -6.35 16.49 55.84
N GLU A 162 -6.98 15.75 54.96
CA GLU A 162 -8.09 14.77 55.15
C GLU A 162 -8.33 13.95 53.88
#